data_991672d636549adf440f6d9dc62621f7
#
_entry.id   991672d636549adf440f6d9dc62621f7
#
_cell.length_a   1.000
_cell.length_b   1.000
_cell.length_c   1.000
_cell.angle_alpha   90.00
_cell.angle_beta   90.00
_cell.angle_gamma   90.00
#
_symmetry.space_group_name_H-M   'P 1'
#
loop_
_entity.id
_entity.type
_entity.pdbx_description
1 polymer ?
#
loop_
_entity_poly.entity_id
_entity_poly.type
_entity_poly.pdbx_seq_one_letter_code
_entity_poly.pdbx_strand_id
1 'polypeptide(L)'
;MSVEPSTVPVDHLGDAARLYRTGDFDRAIQEYQQLLQERPNFPDAYAGLTRVYLKKKDIRQAYETVTKGLQAASSPLLRAALGEVYFRQGKIHEAEEEWVNLINSGHQDARAYMGLARVRWAISMHKSGWSMIDKAHQLDPTDPEIQKLWVRKLSRAERIKYLEEYLAGESNDDAETRANMQHYLEYLRARAKDPRRACHLVSKATTTETNLVRLMIDPRYLRGYGLSVTVNGEKSKLLLDTGASGILINRNLAKKAAVTKLSDVDIRGIGDKGDRNGYIGLANSLQIGELEFQNCPVRVLEQRSVAGEDGLIGTDVFSAFLIDIDFPDEKLRLRELPRRPEDTAAKIALQTERDDSTSSVEEPAEDNAETTRTRGPLPPHSGPQDRYIAPEMKSYTQVYRFGHQVLVPTLIGDASLKLFLLDTGGFNNLISPGAATEVTKVHGDSSTIVKGISGSVKKVYRADKAVIQFGHLRQENQDLVAFDLTQISDSTGTEVSGILGFAMLRLLDIKIDYRDGLVDFAYDSKRWAH
;
A
#
# COMPACT_ATOMS: atom_id res chain seq x y z
N MET A 1 9.49 -60.98 -26.43
CA MET A 1 9.22 -59.60 -26.85
C MET A 1 8.93 -58.78 -25.57
N SER A 2 9.93 -58.06 -25.06
CA SER A 2 9.79 -57.18 -23.91
C SER A 2 9.19 -55.87 -24.43
N VAL A 3 8.02 -55.52 -23.96
CA VAL A 3 7.41 -54.20 -24.22
C VAL A 3 8.13 -53.21 -23.31
N GLU A 4 9.00 -52.38 -23.88
CA GLU A 4 9.54 -51.23 -23.17
C GLU A 4 8.39 -50.30 -22.82
N PRO A 5 8.32 -49.77 -21.57
CA PRO A 5 7.33 -48.77 -21.23
C PRO A 5 7.62 -47.49 -22.02
N SER A 6 6.68 -47.07 -22.85
CA SER A 6 6.69 -45.76 -23.52
C SER A 6 6.72 -44.68 -22.45
N THR A 7 7.88 -44.12 -22.17
CA THR A 7 8.02 -42.95 -21.33
C THR A 7 7.51 -41.75 -22.13
N VAL A 8 6.30 -41.28 -21.80
CA VAL A 8 5.81 -39.98 -22.25
C VAL A 8 6.83 -38.95 -21.73
N PRO A 9 7.38 -38.07 -22.57
CA PRO A 9 8.30 -37.02 -22.10
C PRO A 9 7.63 -36.21 -21.02
N VAL A 10 8.28 -36.08 -19.86
CA VAL A 10 7.76 -35.23 -18.76
C VAL A 10 7.80 -33.77 -19.22
N ASP A 11 6.66 -33.12 -19.22
CA ASP A 11 6.57 -31.65 -19.50
C ASP A 11 6.93 -30.85 -18.24
N HIS A 12 8.21 -30.82 -17.92
CA HIS A 12 8.73 -30.07 -16.76
C HIS A 12 8.32 -28.60 -16.75
N LEU A 13 8.16 -27.93 -17.91
CA LEU A 13 7.73 -26.56 -17.98
C LEU A 13 6.26 -26.40 -17.59
N GLY A 14 5.40 -27.26 -18.16
CA GLY A 14 3.97 -27.27 -17.84
C GLY A 14 3.71 -27.62 -16.37
N ASP A 15 4.42 -28.63 -15.86
CA ASP A 15 4.34 -29.05 -14.46
C ASP A 15 4.83 -27.96 -13.51
N ALA A 16 5.96 -27.32 -13.77
CA ALA A 16 6.46 -26.21 -12.97
C ALA A 16 5.50 -25.01 -12.96
N ALA A 17 4.93 -24.66 -14.12
CA ALA A 17 3.93 -23.59 -14.22
C ALA A 17 2.64 -23.93 -13.46
N ARG A 18 2.19 -25.18 -13.51
CA ARG A 18 1.04 -25.65 -12.73
C ARG A 18 1.32 -25.57 -11.23
N LEU A 19 2.46 -26.09 -10.77
CA LEU A 19 2.89 -26.05 -9.37
C LEU A 19 3.00 -24.60 -8.84
N TYR A 20 3.51 -23.68 -9.66
CA TYR A 20 3.51 -22.26 -9.33
C TYR A 20 2.08 -21.71 -9.10
N ARG A 21 1.13 -22.02 -10.01
CA ARG A 21 -0.27 -21.56 -9.89
C ARG A 21 -0.99 -22.16 -8.69
N THR A 22 -0.64 -23.39 -8.32
CA THR A 22 -1.22 -24.09 -7.16
C THR A 22 -0.48 -23.82 -5.85
N GLY A 23 0.58 -22.98 -5.85
CA GLY A 23 1.31 -22.57 -4.63
C GLY A 23 2.33 -23.59 -4.12
N ASP A 24 2.59 -24.70 -4.84
CA ASP A 24 3.64 -25.67 -4.47
C ASP A 24 5.00 -25.17 -4.98
N PHE A 25 5.49 -24.11 -4.31
CA PHE A 25 6.68 -23.39 -4.76
C PHE A 25 7.96 -24.21 -4.66
N ASP A 26 8.10 -25.09 -3.67
CA ASP A 26 9.31 -25.90 -3.50
C ASP A 26 9.46 -26.91 -4.64
N ARG A 27 8.37 -27.57 -5.03
CA ARG A 27 8.38 -28.46 -6.18
C ARG A 27 8.53 -27.69 -7.50
N ALA A 28 7.90 -26.53 -7.63
CA ALA A 28 8.09 -25.69 -8.81
C ALA A 28 9.57 -25.29 -9.02
N ILE A 29 10.30 -24.97 -7.93
CA ILE A 29 11.75 -24.71 -7.98
C ILE A 29 12.49 -25.93 -8.53
N GLN A 30 12.19 -27.13 -8.02
CA GLN A 30 12.86 -28.35 -8.45
C GLN A 30 12.66 -28.63 -9.95
N GLU A 31 11.43 -28.50 -10.43
CA GLU A 31 11.11 -28.69 -11.85
C GLU A 31 11.82 -27.67 -12.76
N TYR A 32 11.80 -26.36 -12.39
CA TYR A 32 12.53 -25.35 -13.14
C TYR A 32 14.05 -25.58 -13.11
N GLN A 33 14.63 -25.98 -11.97
CA GLN A 33 16.05 -26.26 -11.84
C GLN A 33 16.45 -27.48 -12.67
N GLN A 34 15.65 -28.54 -12.68
CA GLN A 34 15.88 -29.70 -13.54
C GLN A 34 15.87 -29.30 -15.01
N LEU A 35 14.88 -28.52 -15.42
CA LEU A 35 14.77 -28.02 -16.79
C LEU A 35 15.99 -27.18 -17.20
N LEU A 36 16.55 -26.38 -16.28
CA LEU A 36 17.76 -25.61 -16.52
C LEU A 36 19.05 -26.45 -16.52
N GLN A 37 19.07 -27.63 -15.89
CA GLN A 37 20.17 -28.60 -16.04
C GLN A 37 20.15 -29.21 -17.44
N GLU A 38 18.97 -29.54 -17.96
CA GLU A 38 18.80 -30.12 -19.29
C GLU A 38 18.99 -29.09 -20.42
N ARG A 39 18.48 -27.87 -20.19
CA ARG A 39 18.51 -26.74 -21.15
C ARG A 39 19.00 -25.45 -20.49
N PRO A 40 20.33 -25.27 -20.36
CA PRO A 40 20.89 -24.13 -19.59
C PRO A 40 20.54 -22.74 -20.11
N ASN A 41 20.12 -22.59 -21.36
CA ASN A 41 19.80 -21.32 -22.01
C ASN A 41 18.28 -21.17 -22.26
N PHE A 42 17.42 -21.73 -21.38
CA PHE A 42 15.98 -21.71 -21.57
C PHE A 42 15.31 -20.55 -20.83
N PRO A 43 14.90 -19.45 -21.52
CA PRO A 43 14.42 -18.23 -20.87
C PRO A 43 13.17 -18.44 -20.03
N ASP A 44 12.24 -19.29 -20.49
CA ASP A 44 10.97 -19.55 -19.79
C ASP A 44 11.19 -20.12 -18.40
N ALA A 45 12.17 -21.03 -18.26
CA ALA A 45 12.53 -21.62 -16.97
C ALA A 45 13.16 -20.59 -16.03
N TYR A 46 14.05 -19.73 -16.52
CA TYR A 46 14.59 -18.64 -15.71
C TYR A 46 13.52 -17.65 -15.28
N ALA A 47 12.62 -17.23 -16.18
CA ALA A 47 11.53 -16.31 -15.85
C ALA A 47 10.56 -16.93 -14.84
N GLY A 48 10.19 -18.21 -15.02
CA GLY A 48 9.36 -18.96 -14.09
C GLY A 48 10.00 -19.08 -12.70
N LEU A 49 11.25 -19.53 -12.65
CA LEU A 49 12.01 -19.66 -11.40
C LEU A 49 12.18 -18.32 -10.66
N THR A 50 12.43 -17.24 -11.40
CA THR A 50 12.48 -15.88 -10.83
C THR A 50 11.16 -15.54 -10.12
N ARG A 51 10.02 -15.81 -10.76
CA ARG A 51 8.69 -15.55 -10.18
C ARG A 51 8.41 -16.42 -8.95
N VAL A 52 8.86 -17.68 -8.94
CA VAL A 52 8.76 -18.52 -7.74
C VAL A 52 9.54 -17.92 -6.57
N TYR A 53 10.78 -17.46 -6.80
CA TYR A 53 11.55 -16.81 -5.75
C TYR A 53 10.90 -15.49 -5.26
N LEU A 54 10.29 -14.69 -6.15
CA LEU A 54 9.53 -13.51 -5.76
C LEU A 54 8.33 -13.86 -4.87
N LYS A 55 7.64 -14.98 -5.13
CA LYS A 55 6.56 -15.51 -4.29
C LYS A 55 7.05 -15.94 -2.91
N LYS A 56 8.23 -16.57 -2.87
CA LYS A 56 8.88 -16.96 -1.61
C LYS A 56 9.54 -15.78 -0.89
N LYS A 57 9.43 -14.55 -1.44
CA LYS A 57 10.04 -13.31 -0.90
C LYS A 57 11.57 -13.36 -0.87
N ASP A 58 12.19 -14.24 -1.64
CA ASP A 58 13.64 -14.30 -1.83
C ASP A 58 14.05 -13.43 -3.02
N ILE A 59 14.05 -12.11 -2.78
CA ILE A 59 14.32 -11.11 -3.82
C ILE A 59 15.75 -11.23 -4.35
N ARG A 60 16.69 -11.64 -3.49
CA ARG A 60 18.09 -11.85 -3.88
C ARG A 60 18.21 -12.99 -4.90
N GLN A 61 17.66 -14.17 -4.59
CA GLN A 61 17.67 -15.30 -5.51
C GLN A 61 16.89 -15.00 -6.81
N ALA A 62 15.81 -14.24 -6.73
CA ALA A 62 15.08 -13.79 -7.90
C ALA A 62 15.96 -12.93 -8.82
N TYR A 63 16.69 -11.95 -8.25
CA TYR A 63 17.59 -11.09 -9.02
C TYR A 63 18.76 -11.87 -9.64
N GLU A 64 19.43 -12.74 -8.88
CA GLU A 64 20.52 -13.61 -9.36
C GLU A 64 20.02 -14.50 -10.51
N THR A 65 18.82 -15.08 -10.38
CA THR A 65 18.23 -15.97 -11.37
C THR A 65 17.92 -15.25 -12.69
N VAL A 66 17.24 -14.10 -12.63
CA VAL A 66 16.89 -13.36 -13.84
C VAL A 66 18.12 -12.80 -14.54
N THR A 67 19.13 -12.34 -13.77
CA THR A 67 20.39 -11.84 -14.31
C THR A 67 21.16 -12.95 -15.04
N LYS A 68 21.24 -14.15 -14.43
CA LYS A 68 21.84 -15.31 -15.07
C LYS A 68 21.08 -15.69 -16.35
N GLY A 69 19.75 -15.65 -16.34
CA GLY A 69 18.95 -15.89 -17.52
C GLY A 69 19.22 -14.89 -18.65
N LEU A 70 19.34 -13.60 -18.35
CA LEU A 70 19.66 -12.56 -19.33
C LEU A 70 21.07 -12.67 -19.90
N GLN A 71 22.02 -13.19 -19.14
CA GLN A 71 23.37 -13.53 -19.64
C GLN A 71 23.35 -14.74 -20.59
N ALA A 72 22.47 -15.71 -20.32
CA ALA A 72 22.34 -16.93 -21.12
C ALA A 72 21.54 -16.71 -22.41
N ALA A 73 20.52 -15.87 -22.38
CA ALA A 73 19.64 -15.60 -23.54
C ALA A 73 18.94 -14.24 -23.42
N SER A 74 18.90 -13.50 -24.53
CA SER A 74 18.05 -12.30 -24.62
C SER A 74 16.60 -12.71 -24.83
N SER A 75 15.69 -12.31 -23.92
CA SER A 75 14.27 -12.69 -23.98
C SER A 75 13.36 -11.62 -23.41
N PRO A 76 12.23 -11.33 -24.09
CA PRO A 76 11.16 -10.49 -23.55
C PRO A 76 10.64 -10.95 -22.19
N LEU A 77 10.47 -12.27 -22.00
CA LEU A 77 10.01 -12.86 -20.73
C LEU A 77 10.94 -12.55 -19.56
N LEU A 78 12.26 -12.58 -19.81
CA LEU A 78 13.26 -12.24 -18.79
C LEU A 78 13.27 -10.76 -18.48
N ARG A 79 13.04 -9.88 -19.47
CA ARG A 79 12.86 -8.44 -19.26
C ARG A 79 11.62 -8.15 -18.41
N ALA A 80 10.49 -8.82 -18.69
CA ALA A 80 9.29 -8.71 -17.87
C ALA A 80 9.56 -9.15 -16.43
N ALA A 81 10.26 -10.27 -16.22
CA ALA A 81 10.62 -10.78 -14.91
C ALA A 81 11.62 -9.87 -14.17
N LEU A 82 12.58 -9.24 -14.89
CA LEU A 82 13.49 -8.26 -14.28
C LEU A 82 12.73 -7.04 -13.76
N GLY A 83 11.76 -6.54 -14.51
CA GLY A 83 10.87 -5.47 -14.04
C GLY A 83 10.13 -5.86 -12.76
N GLU A 84 9.64 -7.11 -12.65
CA GLU A 84 9.02 -7.61 -11.41
C GLU A 84 10.01 -7.59 -10.22
N VAL A 85 11.28 -7.97 -10.46
CA VAL A 85 12.33 -7.91 -9.44
C VAL A 85 12.64 -6.47 -9.03
N TYR A 86 12.83 -5.55 -9.99
CA TYR A 86 13.06 -4.14 -9.69
C TYR A 86 11.92 -3.52 -8.88
N PHE A 87 10.67 -3.81 -9.26
CA PHE A 87 9.52 -3.35 -8.49
C PHE A 87 9.56 -3.84 -7.04
N ARG A 88 9.92 -5.11 -6.81
CA ARG A 88 10.07 -5.66 -5.46
C ARG A 88 11.23 -5.06 -4.68
N GLN A 89 12.28 -4.58 -5.35
CA GLN A 89 13.42 -3.88 -4.74
C GLN A 89 13.16 -2.38 -4.47
N GLY A 90 11.96 -1.87 -4.71
CA GLY A 90 11.66 -0.44 -4.58
C GLY A 90 12.19 0.42 -5.73
N LYS A 91 12.76 -0.18 -6.77
CA LYS A 91 13.27 0.46 -7.98
C LYS A 91 12.14 0.64 -8.98
N ILE A 92 11.19 1.53 -8.63
CA ILE A 92 9.92 1.66 -9.37
C ILE A 92 10.16 2.21 -10.78
N HIS A 93 11.12 3.14 -10.93
CA HIS A 93 11.43 3.74 -12.22
C HIS A 93 12.08 2.72 -13.17
N GLU A 94 13.05 1.97 -12.71
CA GLU A 94 13.72 0.93 -13.48
C GLU A 94 12.74 -0.19 -13.88
N ALA A 95 11.81 -0.53 -12.99
CA ALA A 95 10.75 -1.48 -13.31
C ALA A 95 9.84 -0.97 -14.43
N GLU A 96 9.43 0.31 -14.35
CA GLU A 96 8.62 0.96 -15.38
C GLU A 96 9.34 0.99 -16.72
N GLU A 97 10.62 1.35 -16.74
CA GLU A 97 11.44 1.39 -17.95
C GLU A 97 11.51 0.03 -18.65
N GLU A 98 11.77 -1.07 -17.91
CA GLU A 98 11.80 -2.41 -18.49
C GLU A 98 10.47 -2.77 -19.15
N TRP A 99 9.35 -2.51 -18.50
CA TRP A 99 8.02 -2.85 -19.02
C TRP A 99 7.58 -1.95 -20.19
N VAL A 100 7.84 -0.63 -20.09
CA VAL A 100 7.53 0.31 -21.18
C VAL A 100 8.34 -0.02 -22.43
N ASN A 101 9.64 -0.29 -22.29
CA ASN A 101 10.51 -0.67 -23.41
C ASN A 101 10.04 -1.98 -24.06
N LEU A 102 9.63 -2.95 -23.24
CA LEU A 102 9.11 -4.22 -23.71
C LEU A 102 7.84 -4.03 -24.57
N ILE A 103 6.89 -3.24 -24.08
CA ILE A 103 5.63 -2.99 -24.81
C ILE A 103 5.85 -2.14 -26.06
N ASN A 104 6.71 -1.12 -25.98
CA ASN A 104 7.04 -0.27 -27.13
C ASN A 104 7.77 -1.03 -28.24
N SER A 105 8.49 -2.10 -27.91
CA SER A 105 9.10 -3.00 -28.90
C SER A 105 8.09 -4.00 -29.52
N GLY A 106 6.81 -3.86 -29.22
CA GLY A 106 5.72 -4.65 -29.83
C GLY A 106 5.36 -5.94 -29.10
N HIS A 107 5.99 -6.22 -27.94
CA HIS A 107 5.70 -7.42 -27.18
C HIS A 107 4.45 -7.25 -26.30
N GLN A 108 3.49 -8.17 -26.47
CA GLN A 108 2.27 -8.21 -25.67
C GLN A 108 2.47 -9.19 -24.49
N ASP A 109 2.98 -8.70 -23.36
CA ASP A 109 3.24 -9.51 -22.17
C ASP A 109 2.26 -9.13 -21.06
N ALA A 110 1.46 -10.08 -20.56
CA ALA A 110 0.43 -9.86 -19.57
C ALA A 110 1.00 -9.34 -18.24
N ARG A 111 2.17 -9.85 -17.83
CA ARG A 111 2.80 -9.44 -16.58
C ARG A 111 3.46 -8.08 -16.66
N ALA A 112 3.97 -7.68 -17.82
CA ALA A 112 4.44 -6.32 -18.05
C ALA A 112 3.29 -5.30 -17.93
N TYR A 113 2.12 -5.59 -18.51
CA TYR A 113 0.93 -4.76 -18.32
C TYR A 113 0.45 -4.72 -16.87
N MET A 114 0.46 -5.85 -16.15
CA MET A 114 0.15 -5.90 -14.72
C MET A 114 1.15 -5.06 -13.90
N GLY A 115 2.43 -5.14 -14.21
CA GLY A 115 3.48 -4.34 -13.57
C GLY A 115 3.25 -2.84 -13.78
N LEU A 116 2.97 -2.43 -15.03
CA LEU A 116 2.62 -1.04 -15.33
C LEU A 116 1.35 -0.58 -14.62
N ALA A 117 0.33 -1.43 -14.48
CA ALA A 117 -0.85 -1.10 -13.69
C ALA A 117 -0.47 -0.74 -12.25
N ARG A 118 0.38 -1.54 -11.61
CA ARG A 118 0.88 -1.27 -10.25
C ARG A 118 1.63 0.05 -10.16
N VAL A 119 2.52 0.33 -11.12
CA VAL A 119 3.25 1.61 -11.17
C VAL A 119 2.28 2.77 -11.36
N ARG A 120 1.33 2.68 -12.31
CA ARG A 120 0.36 3.74 -12.57
C ARG A 120 -0.47 4.06 -11.33
N TRP A 121 -0.94 3.05 -10.60
CA TRP A 121 -1.64 3.27 -9.33
C TRP A 121 -0.74 3.89 -8.27
N ALA A 122 0.51 3.41 -8.14
CA ALA A 122 1.46 3.96 -7.17
C ALA A 122 1.75 5.45 -7.41
N ILE A 123 1.71 5.90 -8.65
CA ILE A 123 1.87 7.33 -9.02
C ILE A 123 0.55 8.06 -9.22
N SER A 124 -0.56 7.54 -8.68
CA SER A 124 -1.91 8.13 -8.73
C SER A 124 -2.51 8.31 -10.13
N MET A 125 -2.09 7.50 -11.10
CA MET A 125 -2.65 7.44 -12.46
C MET A 125 -3.69 6.32 -12.54
N HIS A 126 -4.81 6.49 -11.86
CA HIS A 126 -5.79 5.41 -11.64
C HIS A 126 -6.43 4.92 -12.93
N LYS A 127 -6.85 5.80 -13.82
CA LYS A 127 -7.46 5.44 -15.11
C LYS A 127 -6.51 4.64 -15.99
N SER A 128 -5.27 5.11 -16.12
CA SER A 128 -4.23 4.39 -16.85
C SER A 128 -3.94 3.03 -16.22
N GLY A 129 -3.88 2.96 -14.89
CA GLY A 129 -3.69 1.70 -14.17
C GLY A 129 -4.81 0.69 -14.47
N TRP A 130 -6.08 1.11 -14.45
CA TRP A 130 -7.21 0.24 -14.81
C TRP A 130 -7.16 -0.22 -16.26
N SER A 131 -6.76 0.64 -17.20
CA SER A 131 -6.57 0.25 -18.60
C SER A 131 -5.48 -0.82 -18.76
N MET A 132 -4.37 -0.68 -18.01
CA MET A 132 -3.27 -1.66 -18.04
C MET A 132 -3.69 -3.02 -17.47
N ILE A 133 -4.42 -3.05 -16.35
CA ILE A 133 -4.86 -4.33 -15.78
C ILE A 133 -5.93 -5.02 -16.63
N ASP A 134 -6.80 -4.28 -17.32
CA ASP A 134 -7.72 -4.84 -18.31
C ASP A 134 -6.96 -5.53 -19.43
N LYS A 135 -5.90 -4.89 -19.95
CA LYS A 135 -5.08 -5.47 -20.99
C LYS A 135 -4.33 -6.71 -20.50
N ALA A 136 -3.79 -6.67 -19.28
CA ALA A 136 -3.16 -7.83 -18.66
C ALA A 136 -4.13 -9.02 -18.57
N HIS A 137 -5.34 -8.78 -18.08
CA HIS A 137 -6.38 -9.82 -17.93
C HIS A 137 -6.87 -10.36 -19.29
N GLN A 138 -6.93 -9.52 -20.33
CA GLN A 138 -7.25 -9.99 -21.70
C GLN A 138 -6.17 -10.93 -22.25
N LEU A 139 -4.90 -10.70 -21.91
CA LEU A 139 -3.76 -11.50 -22.39
C LEU A 139 -3.61 -12.81 -21.60
N ASP A 140 -3.80 -12.79 -20.30
CA ASP A 140 -3.78 -13.99 -19.44
C ASP A 140 -4.83 -13.88 -18.32
N PRO A 141 -6.06 -14.33 -18.56
CA PRO A 141 -7.12 -14.32 -17.55
C PRO A 141 -6.94 -15.40 -16.47
N THR A 142 -5.97 -16.31 -16.63
CA THR A 142 -5.73 -17.41 -15.70
C THR A 142 -4.61 -17.14 -14.70
N ASP A 143 -3.84 -16.07 -14.90
CA ASP A 143 -2.80 -15.68 -13.96
C ASP A 143 -3.41 -15.21 -12.63
N PRO A 144 -3.10 -15.85 -11.50
CA PRO A 144 -3.76 -15.58 -10.23
C PRO A 144 -3.45 -14.16 -9.68
N GLU A 145 -2.30 -13.57 -10.01
CA GLU A 145 -1.97 -12.21 -9.59
C GLU A 145 -2.71 -11.16 -10.41
N ILE A 146 -2.83 -11.38 -11.71
CA ILE A 146 -3.62 -10.52 -12.60
C ILE A 146 -5.09 -10.58 -12.18
N GLN A 147 -5.61 -11.76 -11.93
CA GLN A 147 -6.98 -11.97 -11.46
C GLN A 147 -7.25 -11.23 -10.15
N LYS A 148 -6.36 -11.39 -9.15
CA LYS A 148 -6.48 -10.71 -7.85
C LYS A 148 -6.59 -9.18 -7.97
N LEU A 149 -5.88 -8.59 -8.92
CA LEU A 149 -5.94 -7.14 -9.16
C LEU A 149 -7.17 -6.76 -9.98
N TRP A 150 -7.51 -7.54 -11.00
CA TRP A 150 -8.64 -7.25 -11.89
C TRP A 150 -10.00 -7.37 -11.18
N VAL A 151 -10.17 -8.32 -10.25
CA VAL A 151 -11.37 -8.51 -9.44
C VAL A 151 -11.76 -7.25 -8.65
N ARG A 152 -10.81 -6.40 -8.32
CA ARG A 152 -11.09 -5.12 -7.64
C ARG A 152 -11.97 -4.18 -8.46
N LYS A 153 -12.04 -4.35 -9.78
CA LYS A 153 -12.88 -3.60 -10.70
C LYS A 153 -14.33 -4.09 -10.74
N LEU A 154 -14.59 -5.29 -10.28
CA LEU A 154 -15.92 -5.88 -10.27
C LEU A 154 -16.86 -5.10 -9.33
N SER A 155 -18.12 -5.00 -9.68
CA SER A 155 -19.17 -4.52 -8.78
C SER A 155 -19.23 -5.36 -7.50
N ARG A 156 -19.83 -4.82 -6.45
CA ARG A 156 -19.97 -5.55 -5.17
C ARG A 156 -20.66 -6.91 -5.37
N ALA A 157 -21.70 -6.96 -6.18
CA ALA A 157 -22.44 -8.21 -6.45
C ALA A 157 -21.58 -9.26 -7.17
N GLU A 158 -20.86 -8.84 -8.21
CA GLU A 158 -19.93 -9.71 -8.95
C GLU A 158 -18.76 -10.18 -8.08
N ARG A 159 -18.26 -9.30 -7.21
CA ARG A 159 -17.18 -9.65 -6.28
C ARG A 159 -17.61 -10.64 -5.22
N ILE A 160 -18.84 -10.51 -4.70
CA ILE A 160 -19.44 -11.51 -3.79
C ILE A 160 -19.48 -12.85 -4.49
N LYS A 161 -20.04 -12.91 -5.71
CA LYS A 161 -20.11 -14.14 -6.50
C LYS A 161 -18.73 -14.76 -6.74
N TYR A 162 -17.78 -13.95 -7.17
CA TYR A 162 -16.39 -14.40 -7.39
C TYR A 162 -15.77 -15.01 -6.13
N LEU A 163 -15.92 -14.34 -4.96
CA LEU A 163 -15.36 -14.84 -3.70
C LEU A 163 -16.05 -16.11 -3.22
N GLU A 164 -17.37 -16.24 -3.44
CA GLU A 164 -18.12 -17.46 -3.14
C GLU A 164 -17.60 -18.66 -3.96
N GLU A 165 -17.45 -18.47 -5.26
CA GLU A 165 -16.92 -19.49 -6.16
C GLU A 165 -15.47 -19.84 -5.82
N TYR A 166 -14.63 -18.84 -5.53
CA TYR A 166 -13.22 -19.03 -5.16
C TYR A 166 -13.06 -19.80 -3.84
N LEU A 167 -13.83 -19.43 -2.80
CA LEU A 167 -13.79 -20.08 -1.49
C LEU A 167 -14.40 -21.49 -1.49
N ALA A 168 -15.32 -21.79 -2.41
CA ALA A 168 -15.88 -23.13 -2.61
C ALA A 168 -14.92 -24.06 -3.36
N GLY A 169 -14.00 -23.49 -4.15
CA GLY A 169 -13.01 -24.24 -4.90
C GLY A 169 -11.83 -24.71 -4.04
N GLU A 170 -11.06 -25.65 -4.60
CA GLU A 170 -9.76 -26.04 -4.04
C GLU A 170 -8.73 -24.93 -4.33
N SER A 171 -8.06 -24.46 -3.30
CA SER A 171 -6.93 -23.54 -3.43
C SER A 171 -5.84 -23.92 -2.44
N ASN A 172 -4.59 -23.59 -2.79
CA ASN A 172 -3.44 -23.80 -1.91
C ASN A 172 -3.12 -22.54 -1.08
N ASP A 173 -4.10 -21.65 -0.92
CA ASP A 173 -3.96 -20.53 0.01
C ASP A 173 -3.79 -21.06 1.43
N ASP A 174 -2.94 -20.39 2.20
CA ASP A 174 -2.83 -20.67 3.62
C ASP A 174 -4.14 -20.32 4.38
N ALA A 175 -4.28 -20.88 5.57
CA ALA A 175 -5.49 -20.72 6.36
C ALA A 175 -5.78 -19.24 6.71
N GLU A 176 -4.73 -18.42 6.90
CA GLU A 176 -4.86 -16.99 7.19
C GLU A 176 -5.43 -16.24 5.97
N THR A 177 -4.88 -16.49 4.78
CA THR A 177 -5.37 -15.87 3.52
C THR A 177 -6.83 -16.23 3.28
N ARG A 178 -7.23 -17.50 3.45
CA ARG A 178 -8.62 -17.93 3.30
C ARG A 178 -9.55 -17.29 4.33
N ALA A 179 -9.12 -17.19 5.60
CA ALA A 179 -9.88 -16.53 6.65
C ALA A 179 -10.11 -15.04 6.32
N ASN A 180 -9.08 -14.34 5.86
CA ASN A 180 -9.19 -12.94 5.44
C ASN A 180 -10.16 -12.75 4.27
N MET A 181 -10.15 -13.65 3.27
CA MET A 181 -11.12 -13.63 2.17
C MET A 181 -12.55 -13.91 2.67
N GLN A 182 -12.71 -14.83 3.61
CA GLN A 182 -14.01 -15.12 4.23
C GLN A 182 -14.56 -13.91 4.99
N HIS A 183 -13.73 -13.25 5.83
CA HIS A 183 -14.11 -12.03 6.54
C HIS A 183 -14.49 -10.90 5.57
N TYR A 184 -13.74 -10.77 4.47
CA TYR A 184 -14.06 -9.79 3.44
C TYR A 184 -15.39 -10.09 2.73
N LEU A 185 -15.66 -11.35 2.40
CA LEU A 185 -16.95 -11.77 1.83
C LEU A 185 -18.10 -11.46 2.79
N GLU A 186 -17.95 -11.72 4.08
CA GLU A 186 -18.96 -11.39 5.11
C GLU A 186 -19.21 -9.89 5.19
N TYR A 187 -18.16 -9.08 5.15
CA TYR A 187 -18.27 -7.62 5.07
C TYR A 187 -19.08 -7.18 3.83
N LEU A 188 -18.73 -7.67 2.64
CA LEU A 188 -19.43 -7.32 1.40
C LEU A 188 -20.92 -7.70 1.45
N ARG A 189 -21.23 -8.90 1.99
CA ARG A 189 -22.62 -9.37 2.18
C ARG A 189 -23.39 -8.49 3.18
N ALA A 190 -22.75 -8.10 4.27
CA ALA A 190 -23.35 -7.20 5.27
C ALA A 190 -23.66 -5.83 4.63
N ARG A 191 -22.72 -5.28 3.87
CA ARG A 191 -22.92 -4.01 3.15
C ARG A 191 -23.95 -4.10 2.03
N ALA A 192 -24.05 -5.23 1.33
CA ALA A 192 -25.05 -5.43 0.28
C ALA A 192 -26.49 -5.47 0.83
N LYS A 193 -26.66 -5.89 2.09
CA LYS A 193 -27.95 -5.90 2.78
C LYS A 193 -28.32 -4.57 3.43
N ASP A 194 -27.36 -3.66 3.58
CA ASP A 194 -27.57 -2.37 4.21
C ASP A 194 -28.07 -1.35 3.15
N PRO A 195 -29.32 -0.84 3.28
CA PRO A 195 -29.88 0.12 2.33
C PRO A 195 -29.28 1.53 2.49
N ARG A 196 -28.52 1.77 3.57
CA ARG A 196 -27.94 3.08 3.82
C ARG A 196 -26.82 3.36 2.82
N ARG A 197 -26.73 4.62 2.41
CA ARG A 197 -25.60 5.09 1.62
C ARG A 197 -24.27 4.76 2.35
N ALA A 198 -23.23 4.47 1.60
CA ALA A 198 -21.90 4.27 2.15
C ALA A 198 -21.40 5.52 2.90
N CYS A 199 -20.21 5.45 3.50
CA CYS A 199 -19.62 6.58 4.24
C CYS A 199 -19.55 7.83 3.34
N HIS A 200 -20.12 8.93 3.80
CA HIS A 200 -20.17 10.18 3.04
C HIS A 200 -20.26 11.40 3.95
N LEU A 201 -19.74 12.52 3.46
CA LEU A 201 -19.82 13.82 4.11
C LEU A 201 -21.28 14.35 4.05
N VAL A 202 -21.83 14.79 5.19
CA VAL A 202 -23.19 15.34 5.29
C VAL A 202 -23.19 16.80 5.73
N SER A 203 -22.09 17.29 6.32
CA SER A 203 -22.00 18.70 6.70
C SER A 203 -21.97 19.62 5.46
N LYS A 204 -22.45 20.85 5.61
CA LYS A 204 -22.36 21.88 4.56
C LYS A 204 -20.93 22.42 4.39
N ALA A 205 -20.12 22.31 5.42
CA ALA A 205 -18.71 22.70 5.37
C ALA A 205 -17.94 21.74 4.47
N THR A 206 -17.24 22.28 3.48
CA THR A 206 -16.32 21.55 2.59
C THR A 206 -14.87 21.72 2.99
N THR A 207 -14.60 22.55 4.00
CA THR A 207 -13.28 22.82 4.58
C THR A 207 -13.39 22.88 6.09
N THR A 208 -12.31 22.60 6.81
CA THR A 208 -12.26 22.77 8.26
C THR A 208 -10.84 23.09 8.74
N GLU A 209 -10.73 23.79 9.85
CA GLU A 209 -9.50 23.91 10.62
C GLU A 209 -9.78 23.42 12.05
N THR A 210 -8.96 22.55 12.58
CA THR A 210 -9.07 22.05 13.95
C THR A 210 -7.69 21.98 14.61
N ASN A 211 -7.66 22.13 15.93
CA ASN A 211 -6.42 22.03 16.68
C ASN A 211 -6.00 20.55 16.82
N LEU A 212 -4.71 20.31 16.67
CA LEU A 212 -4.10 19.05 17.07
C LEU A 212 -4.05 18.96 18.60
N VAL A 213 -4.26 17.76 19.11
CA VAL A 213 -4.23 17.49 20.55
C VAL A 213 -2.91 16.81 20.90
N ARG A 214 -2.15 17.39 21.82
CA ARG A 214 -0.92 16.76 22.31
C ARG A 214 -1.25 15.45 23.04
N LEU A 215 -0.63 14.37 22.63
CA LEU A 215 -0.70 13.06 23.28
C LEU A 215 0.62 12.84 24.02
N MET A 216 0.55 12.71 25.35
CA MET A 216 1.72 12.66 26.20
C MET A 216 1.91 11.24 26.77
N ILE A 217 3.14 10.73 26.75
CA ILE A 217 3.50 9.48 27.48
C ILE A 217 3.53 9.78 28.98
N ASP A 218 4.16 10.89 29.33
CA ASP A 218 4.18 11.48 30.65
C ASP A 218 4.23 13.02 30.50
N PRO A 219 4.13 13.83 31.54
CA PRO A 219 4.08 15.29 31.43
C PRO A 219 5.24 15.95 30.67
N ARG A 220 6.34 15.23 30.41
CA ARG A 220 7.55 15.75 29.76
C ARG A 220 7.74 15.24 28.33
N TYR A 221 7.11 14.10 27.96
CA TYR A 221 7.37 13.43 26.70
C TYR A 221 6.15 13.43 25.80
N LEU A 222 6.18 14.28 24.77
CA LEU A 222 5.20 14.27 23.69
C LEU A 222 5.38 13.01 22.84
N ARG A 223 4.34 12.18 22.77
CA ARG A 223 4.31 10.99 21.96
C ARG A 223 3.96 11.26 20.50
N GLY A 224 3.03 12.15 20.28
CA GLY A 224 2.45 12.47 19.00
C GLY A 224 1.32 13.47 19.14
N TYR A 225 0.67 13.73 18.02
CA TYR A 225 -0.54 14.54 17.99
C TYR A 225 -1.75 13.68 17.64
N GLY A 226 -2.87 14.03 18.20
CA GLY A 226 -4.17 13.42 17.91
C GLY A 226 -5.20 14.45 17.44
N LEU A 227 -6.35 13.93 17.09
CA LEU A 227 -7.54 14.71 16.78
C LEU A 227 -8.65 14.43 17.77
N SER A 228 -9.44 15.45 18.10
CA SER A 228 -10.72 15.26 18.78
C SER A 228 -11.74 14.75 17.75
N VAL A 229 -12.20 13.53 17.95
CA VAL A 229 -13.16 12.85 17.06
C VAL A 229 -14.40 12.49 17.88
N THR A 230 -15.60 12.72 17.34
CA THR A 230 -16.84 12.25 17.95
C THR A 230 -17.37 11.07 17.13
N VAL A 231 -17.52 9.91 17.78
CA VAL A 231 -18.03 8.67 17.18
C VAL A 231 -19.42 8.39 17.75
N ASN A 232 -20.48 8.48 16.95
CA ASN A 232 -21.87 8.30 17.41
C ASN A 232 -22.22 9.14 18.66
N GLY A 233 -21.71 10.36 18.76
CA GLY A 233 -21.90 11.24 19.91
C GLY A 233 -20.85 11.10 21.03
N GLU A 234 -20.05 10.07 21.05
CA GLU A 234 -18.97 9.85 22.03
C GLU A 234 -17.68 10.55 21.62
N LYS A 235 -17.23 11.51 22.41
CA LYS A 235 -15.98 12.25 22.16
C LYS A 235 -14.76 11.44 22.56
N SER A 236 -13.75 11.43 21.71
CA SER A 236 -12.49 10.74 21.95
C SER A 236 -11.31 11.48 21.31
N LYS A 237 -10.09 11.10 21.72
CA LYS A 237 -8.84 11.56 21.12
C LYS A 237 -8.20 10.40 20.39
N LEU A 238 -8.04 10.53 19.08
CA LEU A 238 -7.42 9.52 18.24
C LEU A 238 -6.05 10.03 17.77
N LEU A 239 -5.03 9.19 17.86
CA LEU A 239 -3.68 9.50 17.32
C LEU A 239 -3.76 9.74 15.81
N LEU A 240 -3.24 10.85 15.32
CA LEU A 240 -3.12 11.13 13.89
C LEU A 240 -1.90 10.39 13.33
N ASP A 241 -2.16 9.45 12.42
CA ASP A 241 -1.17 8.47 11.98
C ASP A 241 -1.18 8.35 10.44
N THR A 242 -0.18 8.93 9.76
CA THR A 242 -0.07 8.86 8.30
C THR A 242 0.32 7.47 7.78
N GLY A 243 0.86 6.60 8.64
CA GLY A 243 1.21 5.21 8.33
C GLY A 243 0.04 4.24 8.50
N ALA A 244 -1.06 4.68 9.11
CA ALA A 244 -2.24 3.86 9.36
C ALA A 244 -3.35 4.11 8.34
N SER A 245 -4.32 3.19 8.31
CA SER A 245 -5.45 3.24 7.40
C SER A 245 -6.77 3.37 8.13
N GLY A 246 -7.61 4.30 7.66
CA GLY A 246 -8.95 4.50 8.17
C GLY A 246 -8.97 4.90 9.64
N ILE A 247 -10.00 4.48 10.35
CA ILE A 247 -10.16 4.72 11.78
C ILE A 247 -10.09 3.38 12.52
N LEU A 248 -9.18 3.28 13.48
CA LEU A 248 -9.06 2.14 14.39
C LEU A 248 -9.32 2.61 15.82
N ILE A 249 -10.31 2.03 16.47
CA ILE A 249 -10.67 2.36 17.86
C ILE A 249 -10.55 1.14 18.77
N ASN A 250 -10.44 1.38 20.06
CA ASN A 250 -10.46 0.31 21.05
C ASN A 250 -11.90 -0.19 21.31
N ARG A 251 -12.02 -1.39 21.90
CA ARG A 251 -13.33 -1.98 22.22
C ARG A 251 -14.17 -1.14 23.20
N ASN A 252 -13.54 -0.35 24.07
CA ASN A 252 -14.25 0.46 25.07
C ASN A 252 -14.99 1.62 24.40
N LEU A 253 -14.30 2.35 23.50
CA LEU A 253 -14.93 3.41 22.71
C LEU A 253 -16.01 2.82 21.79
N ALA A 254 -15.74 1.71 21.12
CA ALA A 254 -16.70 1.05 20.25
C ALA A 254 -18.00 0.67 21.02
N LYS A 255 -17.85 0.15 22.24
CA LYS A 255 -18.99 -0.19 23.10
C LYS A 255 -19.77 1.05 23.56
N LYS A 256 -19.09 2.11 24.02
CA LYS A 256 -19.74 3.38 24.43
C LYS A 256 -20.48 4.02 23.27
N ALA A 257 -19.85 4.09 22.11
CA ALA A 257 -20.41 4.67 20.90
C ALA A 257 -21.42 3.74 20.19
N ALA A 258 -21.74 2.58 20.76
CA ALA A 258 -22.68 1.61 20.17
C ALA A 258 -22.38 1.29 18.70
N VAL A 259 -21.11 1.09 18.37
CA VAL A 259 -20.67 0.73 17.02
C VAL A 259 -21.18 -0.67 16.67
N THR A 260 -21.90 -0.80 15.55
CA THR A 260 -22.51 -2.06 15.11
C THR A 260 -21.47 -2.92 14.39
N LYS A 261 -21.20 -4.13 14.86
CA LYS A 261 -20.29 -5.07 14.19
C LYS A 261 -20.86 -5.54 12.85
N LEU A 262 -20.00 -5.55 11.81
CA LEU A 262 -20.33 -6.04 10.46
C LEU A 262 -19.67 -7.40 10.17
N SER A 263 -18.36 -7.51 10.42
CA SER A 263 -17.56 -8.74 10.17
C SER A 263 -16.33 -8.75 11.05
N ASP A 264 -15.75 -9.93 11.24
CA ASP A 264 -14.44 -10.07 11.87
C ASP A 264 -13.32 -9.62 10.91
N VAL A 265 -12.19 -9.20 11.44
CA VAL A 265 -11.00 -8.83 10.68
C VAL A 265 -9.75 -9.00 11.55
N ASP A 266 -8.67 -9.44 10.92
CA ASP A 266 -7.36 -9.46 11.56
C ASP A 266 -6.66 -8.12 11.36
N ILE A 267 -6.20 -7.53 12.49
CA ILE A 267 -5.56 -6.21 12.51
C ILE A 267 -4.06 -6.42 12.69
N ARG A 268 -3.29 -5.96 11.70
CA ARG A 268 -1.83 -6.04 11.67
C ARG A 268 -1.20 -4.68 11.91
N GLY A 269 -0.02 -4.67 12.52
CA GLY A 269 0.82 -3.49 12.68
C GLY A 269 2.25 -3.91 13.03
N ILE A 270 3.13 -2.96 13.32
CA ILE A 270 4.52 -3.23 13.69
C ILE A 270 4.59 -4.12 14.93
N GLY A 271 5.43 -5.16 14.89
CA GLY A 271 5.72 -6.08 16.00
C GLY A 271 5.66 -7.56 15.61
N ASP A 272 6.30 -8.42 16.39
CA ASP A 272 6.54 -9.84 16.06
C ASP A 272 5.46 -10.80 16.60
N LYS A 273 4.39 -10.30 17.17
CA LYS A 273 3.32 -11.15 17.75
C LYS A 273 2.20 -11.50 16.76
N GLY A 274 2.38 -11.13 15.47
CA GLY A 274 1.39 -11.41 14.42
C GLY A 274 0.12 -10.57 14.53
N ASP A 275 -0.91 -11.02 13.87
CA ASP A 275 -2.19 -10.34 13.76
C ASP A 275 -2.95 -10.31 15.09
N ARG A 276 -3.81 -9.32 15.21
CA ARG A 276 -4.67 -9.09 16.38
C ARG A 276 -6.12 -9.22 15.99
N ASN A 277 -6.87 -9.90 16.80
CA ASN A 277 -8.32 -10.03 16.60
C ASN A 277 -9.00 -8.67 16.71
N GLY A 278 -9.89 -8.43 15.78
CA GLY A 278 -10.71 -7.25 15.72
C GLY A 278 -11.96 -7.48 14.84
N TYR A 279 -12.68 -6.42 14.59
CA TYR A 279 -13.81 -6.46 13.67
C TYR A 279 -13.99 -5.14 12.94
N ILE A 280 -14.64 -5.17 11.80
CA ILE A 280 -15.17 -3.99 11.11
C ILE A 280 -16.52 -3.68 11.72
N GLY A 281 -16.67 -2.47 12.24
CA GLY A 281 -17.93 -1.95 12.74
C GLY A 281 -18.42 -0.78 11.91
N LEU A 282 -19.68 -0.42 12.09
CA LEU A 282 -20.31 0.73 11.45
C LEU A 282 -20.58 1.82 12.48
N ALA A 283 -19.98 2.99 12.27
CA ALA A 283 -20.31 4.22 12.96
C ALA A 283 -21.37 4.97 12.15
N ASN A 284 -22.51 5.29 12.77
CA ASN A 284 -23.59 6.04 12.11
C ASN A 284 -23.19 7.49 11.86
N SER A 285 -22.40 8.08 12.76
CA SER A 285 -21.90 9.46 12.68
C SER A 285 -20.46 9.53 13.14
N LEU A 286 -19.65 10.27 12.38
CA LEU A 286 -18.28 10.66 12.72
C LEU A 286 -18.14 12.16 12.54
N GLN A 287 -17.67 12.88 13.58
CA GLN A 287 -17.45 14.30 13.51
C GLN A 287 -15.99 14.66 13.80
N ILE A 288 -15.40 15.48 12.93
CA ILE A 288 -14.00 15.95 13.01
C ILE A 288 -14.02 17.45 12.67
N GLY A 289 -13.80 18.28 13.68
CA GLY A 289 -14.02 19.72 13.50
C GLY A 289 -15.46 20.02 13.08
N GLU A 290 -15.62 20.72 11.95
CA GLU A 290 -16.93 21.06 11.36
C GLU A 290 -17.43 20.00 10.36
N LEU A 291 -16.61 18.99 10.04
CA LEU A 291 -17.00 17.94 9.12
C LEU A 291 -17.74 16.82 9.85
N GLU A 292 -18.89 16.45 9.31
CA GLU A 292 -19.68 15.31 9.76
C GLU A 292 -19.85 14.30 8.63
N PHE A 293 -19.51 13.05 8.93
CA PHE A 293 -19.65 11.92 8.03
C PHE A 293 -20.67 10.93 8.59
N GLN A 294 -21.40 10.24 7.73
CA GLN A 294 -22.37 9.22 8.13
C GLN A 294 -22.06 7.87 7.52
N ASN A 295 -22.46 6.80 8.24
CA ASN A 295 -22.38 5.40 7.85
C ASN A 295 -20.94 4.92 7.54
N CYS A 296 -19.98 5.36 8.33
CA CYS A 296 -18.57 5.08 8.10
C CYS A 296 -18.12 3.77 8.76
N PRO A 297 -17.43 2.89 8.03
CA PRO A 297 -16.78 1.74 8.64
C PRO A 297 -15.64 2.19 9.55
N VAL A 298 -15.53 1.55 10.71
CA VAL A 298 -14.42 1.71 11.62
C VAL A 298 -13.89 0.33 12.01
N ARG A 299 -12.58 0.21 12.14
CA ARG A 299 -11.99 -1.01 12.69
C ARG A 299 -11.99 -0.93 14.21
N VAL A 300 -12.26 -2.05 14.85
CA VAL A 300 -12.27 -2.14 16.31
C VAL A 300 -11.28 -3.20 16.74
N LEU A 301 -10.25 -2.78 17.49
CA LEU A 301 -9.30 -3.69 18.10
C LEU A 301 -9.88 -4.23 19.42
N GLU A 302 -9.93 -5.56 19.56
CA GLU A 302 -10.44 -6.24 20.77
C GLU A 302 -9.51 -6.08 21.99
N GLN A 303 -8.97 -4.87 22.19
CA GLN A 303 -8.08 -4.51 23.29
C GLN A 303 -8.60 -3.24 23.99
N ARG A 304 -8.07 -2.97 25.18
CA ARG A 304 -8.46 -1.80 25.97
C ARG A 304 -7.88 -0.49 25.45
N SER A 305 -6.82 -0.56 24.68
CA SER A 305 -6.10 0.60 24.17
C SER A 305 -5.46 0.27 22.80
N VAL A 306 -5.43 1.24 21.93
CA VAL A 306 -4.71 1.22 20.66
C VAL A 306 -3.50 2.12 20.80
N ALA A 307 -2.30 1.52 20.85
CA ALA A 307 -1.06 2.26 20.99
C ALA A 307 -1.05 3.26 22.19
N GLY A 308 -1.74 2.95 23.29
CA GLY A 308 -1.83 3.83 24.48
C GLY A 308 -3.04 4.76 24.50
N GLU A 309 -3.76 4.89 23.40
CA GLU A 309 -4.88 5.83 23.20
C GLU A 309 -6.22 5.07 23.01
N ASP A 310 -7.31 5.82 22.86
CA ASP A 310 -8.61 5.24 22.49
C ASP A 310 -8.64 4.70 21.07
N GLY A 311 -7.73 5.17 20.21
CA GLY A 311 -7.62 4.74 18.83
C GLY A 311 -6.62 5.59 18.05
N LEU A 312 -6.60 5.34 16.74
CA LEU A 312 -5.86 6.14 15.77
C LEU A 312 -6.73 6.44 14.55
N ILE A 313 -6.35 7.49 13.84
CA ILE A 313 -6.99 7.93 12.59
C ILE A 313 -5.93 8.12 11.52
N GLY A 314 -6.06 7.38 10.43
CA GLY A 314 -5.23 7.53 9.25
C GLY A 314 -5.56 8.81 8.49
N THR A 315 -4.56 9.42 7.87
CA THR A 315 -4.79 10.61 7.04
C THR A 315 -5.51 10.31 5.74
N ASP A 316 -5.55 9.04 5.31
CA ASP A 316 -6.35 8.56 4.17
C ASP A 316 -7.85 8.81 4.32
N VAL A 317 -8.36 8.92 5.55
CA VAL A 317 -9.75 9.34 5.86
C VAL A 317 -10.06 10.71 5.24
N PHE A 318 -9.06 11.54 5.04
CA PHE A 318 -9.16 12.89 4.47
C PHE A 318 -8.74 12.96 3.01
N SER A 319 -8.65 11.83 2.29
CA SER A 319 -8.12 11.75 0.92
C SER A 319 -8.87 12.60 -0.11
N ALA A 320 -10.12 12.99 0.18
CA ALA A 320 -10.91 13.91 -0.63
C ALA A 320 -10.49 15.39 -0.48
N PHE A 321 -9.56 15.70 0.42
CA PHE A 321 -9.09 17.05 0.74
C PHE A 321 -7.61 17.21 0.48
N LEU A 322 -7.17 18.44 0.27
CA LEU A 322 -5.79 18.83 0.51
C LEU A 322 -5.59 18.91 2.03
N ILE A 323 -4.78 17.98 2.55
CA ILE A 323 -4.50 17.87 3.98
C ILE A 323 -3.29 18.75 4.29
N ASP A 324 -3.41 19.64 5.28
CA ASP A 324 -2.36 20.54 5.73
C ASP A 324 -2.19 20.31 7.25
N ILE A 325 -1.09 19.67 7.64
CA ILE A 325 -0.74 19.33 9.02
C ILE A 325 0.37 20.27 9.45
N ASP A 326 0.00 21.39 10.07
CA ASP A 326 0.92 22.36 10.62
C ASP A 326 1.27 21.97 12.07
N PHE A 327 2.31 21.16 12.22
CA PHE A 327 2.74 20.70 13.55
C PHE A 327 3.28 21.82 14.42
N PRO A 328 4.07 22.79 13.92
CA PRO A 328 4.50 23.93 14.70
C PRO A 328 3.36 24.77 15.29
N ASP A 329 2.27 24.97 14.54
CA ASP A 329 1.09 25.70 15.00
C ASP A 329 0.02 24.80 15.61
N GLU A 330 0.27 23.49 15.66
CA GLU A 330 -0.64 22.47 16.21
C GLU A 330 -2.02 22.47 15.54
N LYS A 331 -2.06 22.56 14.20
CA LYS A 331 -3.30 22.66 13.43
C LYS A 331 -3.38 21.58 12.34
N LEU A 332 -4.59 21.09 12.14
CA LEU A 332 -4.98 20.37 10.92
C LEU A 332 -5.93 21.26 10.13
N ARG A 333 -5.61 21.50 8.87
CA ARG A 333 -6.49 22.18 7.91
C ARG A 333 -6.81 21.24 6.78
N LEU A 334 -8.10 21.06 6.52
CA LEU A 334 -8.60 20.31 5.38
C LEU A 334 -9.20 21.31 4.40
N ARG A 335 -8.66 21.33 3.18
CA ARG A 335 -9.04 22.30 2.14
C ARG A 335 -9.48 21.56 0.88
N GLU A 336 -10.23 22.25 0.01
CA GLU A 336 -10.56 21.70 -1.29
C GLU A 336 -9.28 21.41 -2.10
N LEU A 337 -9.27 20.28 -2.79
CA LEU A 337 -8.21 19.95 -3.74
C LEU A 337 -8.25 20.92 -4.94
N PRO A 338 -7.10 21.23 -5.56
CA PRO A 338 -7.07 22.03 -6.78
C PRO A 338 -7.97 21.44 -7.86
N ARG A 339 -8.71 22.31 -8.54
CA ARG A 339 -9.57 21.89 -9.66
C ARG A 339 -8.71 21.43 -10.84
N ARG A 340 -9.05 20.29 -11.40
CA ARG A 340 -8.45 19.83 -12.64
C ARG A 340 -9.07 20.58 -13.83
N PRO A 341 -8.33 20.82 -14.93
CA PRO A 341 -8.85 21.55 -16.08
C PRO A 341 -10.14 20.96 -16.68
N GLU A 342 -10.35 19.66 -16.49
CA GLU A 342 -11.49 18.93 -17.05
C GLU A 342 -12.65 18.75 -16.05
N ASP A 343 -12.51 19.25 -14.82
CA ASP A 343 -13.55 19.16 -13.82
C ASP A 343 -14.67 20.16 -14.13
N THR A 344 -15.84 19.64 -14.50
CA THR A 344 -17.05 20.43 -14.59
C THR A 344 -17.85 20.29 -13.29
N ALA A 345 -18.68 21.28 -12.96
CA ALA A 345 -19.51 21.26 -11.73
C ALA A 345 -20.34 19.97 -11.57
N ALA A 346 -20.86 19.41 -12.68
CA ALA A 346 -21.60 18.16 -12.69
C ALA A 346 -20.71 16.92 -12.38
N LYS A 347 -19.44 16.95 -12.83
CA LYS A 347 -18.48 15.88 -12.51
C LYS A 347 -17.98 15.96 -11.08
N ILE A 348 -17.85 17.15 -10.51
CA ILE A 348 -17.49 17.37 -9.10
C ILE A 348 -18.55 16.79 -8.18
N ALA A 349 -19.82 17.03 -8.46
CA ALA A 349 -20.94 16.45 -7.70
C ALA A 349 -20.94 14.90 -7.77
N LEU A 350 -20.62 14.32 -8.94
CA LEU A 350 -20.50 12.87 -9.12
C LEU A 350 -19.23 12.28 -8.46
N GLN A 351 -18.13 13.03 -8.39
CA GLN A 351 -16.92 12.59 -7.69
C GLN A 351 -17.09 12.59 -6.17
N THR A 352 -17.75 13.60 -5.59
CA THR A 352 -18.13 13.60 -4.17
C THR A 352 -19.08 12.44 -3.81
N GLU A 353 -19.79 11.90 -4.79
CA GLU A 353 -20.61 10.69 -4.61
C GLU A 353 -19.81 9.38 -4.79
N ARG A 354 -18.68 9.40 -5.47
CA ARG A 354 -17.84 8.22 -5.82
C ARG A 354 -16.64 8.00 -4.93
N ASP A 355 -16.11 9.05 -4.29
CA ASP A 355 -14.95 8.96 -3.37
C ASP A 355 -15.34 8.39 -1.99
N ASP A 356 -16.26 7.43 -1.99
CA ASP A 356 -16.66 6.69 -0.80
C ASP A 356 -15.63 5.63 -0.34
N SER A 357 -14.37 5.74 -0.81
CA SER A 357 -13.30 4.81 -0.49
C SER A 357 -12.43 5.23 0.71
N THR A 358 -13.04 5.80 1.75
CA THR A 358 -12.33 6.04 3.02
C THR A 358 -12.28 4.81 3.93
N SER A 359 -12.48 3.62 3.40
CA SER A 359 -12.15 2.40 4.10
C SER A 359 -11.02 1.68 3.36
N SER A 360 -10.02 1.26 4.09
CA SER A 360 -8.92 0.41 3.62
C SER A 360 -9.34 -1.00 3.17
N VAL A 361 -10.62 -1.25 3.12
CA VAL A 361 -11.22 -2.24 2.24
C VAL A 361 -11.55 -1.46 0.98
N GLU A 362 -10.59 -1.40 0.03
CA GLU A 362 -10.76 -0.75 -1.26
C GLU A 362 -11.98 -1.35 -1.98
N GLU A 363 -13.14 -0.69 -1.85
CA GLU A 363 -14.24 -0.92 -2.79
C GLU A 363 -13.92 -0.11 -4.05
N PRO A 364 -13.75 -0.75 -5.23
CA PRO A 364 -13.70 0.00 -6.47
C PRO A 364 -15.06 0.70 -6.65
N ALA A 365 -15.01 1.96 -7.09
CA ALA A 365 -16.20 2.70 -7.47
C ALA A 365 -17.01 1.87 -8.47
N GLU A 366 -18.32 1.80 -8.27
CA GLU A 366 -19.25 1.22 -9.26
C GLU A 366 -19.25 2.13 -10.49
N ASP A 367 -18.40 1.80 -11.46
CA ASP A 367 -18.48 2.39 -12.81
C ASP A 367 -19.63 1.70 -13.54
N ASN A 368 -20.73 2.43 -13.75
CA ASN A 368 -21.74 2.06 -14.72
C ASN A 368 -21.09 2.06 -16.11
N ALA A 369 -20.69 0.88 -16.55
CA ALA A 369 -20.13 0.66 -17.87
C ALA A 369 -21.25 0.75 -18.91
N GLU A 370 -21.42 1.92 -19.50
CA GLU A 370 -22.00 2.03 -20.84
C GLU A 370 -21.24 3.11 -21.61
N THR A 371 -20.21 2.65 -22.32
CA THR A 371 -19.89 3.10 -23.69
C THR A 371 -18.64 2.38 -24.18
N THR A 372 -18.85 1.28 -24.89
CA THR A 372 -17.91 0.71 -25.84
C THR A 372 -17.58 1.74 -26.93
N ARG A 373 -16.41 2.36 -26.83
CA ARG A 373 -15.73 3.00 -27.97
C ARG A 373 -14.29 2.58 -27.96
N THR A 374 -13.94 1.74 -28.94
CA THR A 374 -12.57 1.46 -29.37
C THR A 374 -11.82 2.77 -29.61
N ARG A 375 -10.97 3.15 -28.67
CA ARG A 375 -10.00 4.25 -28.85
C ARG A 375 -8.61 3.67 -28.92
N GLY A 376 -7.83 4.15 -29.90
CA GLY A 376 -6.40 3.88 -30.02
C GLY A 376 -5.61 4.28 -28.76
N PRO A 377 -4.29 4.06 -28.72
CA PRO A 377 -3.47 4.31 -27.55
C PRO A 377 -3.70 5.73 -27.03
N LEU A 378 -4.14 5.83 -25.75
CA LEU A 378 -4.36 7.11 -25.10
C LEU A 378 -3.01 7.79 -24.87
N PRO A 379 -2.91 9.12 -25.11
CA PRO A 379 -1.72 9.87 -24.75
C PRO A 379 -1.43 9.70 -23.25
N PRO A 380 -0.15 9.63 -22.85
CA PRO A 380 0.27 9.16 -21.54
C PRO A 380 -0.16 9.99 -20.32
N HIS A 381 -0.88 11.07 -20.41
CA HIS A 381 -1.12 11.95 -19.25
C HIS A 381 -2.42 12.77 -19.30
N SER A 382 -3.50 12.27 -19.88
CA SER A 382 -4.73 13.06 -19.95
C SER A 382 -5.99 12.29 -19.55
N GLY A 383 -6.65 12.76 -18.50
CA GLY A 383 -7.99 12.30 -18.10
C GLY A 383 -8.32 12.63 -16.64
N PRO A 384 -9.61 12.78 -16.30
CA PRO A 384 -10.04 13.27 -15.00
C PRO A 384 -9.70 12.35 -13.82
N GLN A 385 -9.21 11.13 -14.06
CA GLN A 385 -8.79 10.17 -13.04
C GLN A 385 -7.31 9.83 -13.10
N ASP A 386 -6.53 10.57 -13.90
CA ASP A 386 -5.07 10.48 -13.91
C ASP A 386 -4.46 11.67 -13.19
N ARG A 387 -3.20 11.54 -12.79
CA ARG A 387 -2.46 12.54 -12.02
C ARG A 387 -2.49 13.92 -12.66
N TYR A 388 -2.79 14.93 -11.88
CA TYR A 388 -2.69 16.34 -12.25
C TYR A 388 -1.81 17.08 -11.24
N ILE A 389 -0.82 17.80 -11.73
CA ILE A 389 0.02 18.67 -10.88
C ILE A 389 -0.42 20.11 -11.12
N ALA A 390 -1.13 20.66 -10.13
CA ALA A 390 -1.55 22.06 -10.19
C ALA A 390 -0.33 23.00 -10.24
N PRO A 391 -0.42 24.19 -10.89
CA PRO A 391 0.69 25.12 -10.99
C PRO A 391 1.33 25.48 -9.64
N GLU A 392 0.52 25.61 -8.60
CA GLU A 392 0.93 25.91 -7.22
C GLU A 392 1.59 24.72 -6.50
N MET A 393 1.46 23.51 -7.03
CA MET A 393 2.02 22.28 -6.46
C MET A 393 3.24 21.75 -7.20
N LYS A 394 3.81 22.51 -8.13
CA LYS A 394 4.98 22.08 -8.91
C LYS A 394 6.22 21.80 -8.07
N SER A 395 6.33 22.43 -6.89
CA SER A 395 7.42 22.20 -5.93
C SER A 395 7.20 21.00 -5.03
N TYR A 396 5.99 20.41 -5.01
CA TYR A 396 5.68 19.28 -4.15
C TYR A 396 6.48 18.04 -4.57
N THR A 397 6.88 17.26 -3.60
CA THR A 397 7.53 15.97 -3.81
C THR A 397 6.51 14.98 -4.34
N GLN A 398 6.82 14.35 -5.47
CA GLN A 398 6.04 13.26 -6.00
C GLN A 398 6.31 12.00 -5.18
N VAL A 399 5.25 11.39 -4.66
CA VAL A 399 5.33 10.20 -3.80
C VAL A 399 4.66 9.00 -4.45
N TYR A 400 5.00 7.82 -3.94
CA TYR A 400 4.35 6.57 -4.35
C TYR A 400 3.28 6.18 -3.33
N ARG A 401 2.09 5.89 -3.83
CA ARG A 401 0.96 5.45 -3.00
C ARG A 401 0.72 3.96 -3.15
N PHE A 402 0.65 3.26 -2.03
CA PHE A 402 0.25 1.86 -1.95
C PHE A 402 -0.93 1.76 -0.98
N GLY A 403 -2.17 1.88 -1.52
CA GLY A 403 -3.35 2.09 -0.70
C GLY A 403 -3.27 3.39 0.10
N HIS A 404 -3.35 3.29 1.43
CA HIS A 404 -3.20 4.42 2.35
C HIS A 404 -1.73 4.86 2.56
N GLN A 405 -0.78 3.97 2.32
CA GLN A 405 0.64 4.20 2.59
C GLN A 405 1.25 5.16 1.57
N VAL A 406 1.93 6.18 2.07
CA VAL A 406 2.66 7.17 1.29
C VAL A 406 4.15 6.88 1.42
N LEU A 407 4.77 6.45 0.32
CA LEU A 407 6.20 6.19 0.26
C LEU A 407 6.91 7.37 -0.39
N VAL A 408 7.81 7.99 0.37
CA VAL A 408 8.57 9.17 -0.02
C VAL A 408 9.91 8.72 -0.62
N PRO A 409 10.23 9.13 -1.86
CA PRO A 409 11.57 8.93 -2.43
C PRO A 409 12.62 9.63 -1.57
N THR A 410 13.58 8.87 -1.07
CA THR A 410 14.54 9.32 -0.05
C THR A 410 15.95 8.85 -0.41
N LEU A 411 16.91 9.78 -0.41
CA LEU A 411 18.33 9.46 -0.51
C LEU A 411 18.90 9.19 0.88
N ILE A 412 19.78 8.20 0.97
CA ILE A 412 20.51 7.88 2.20
C ILE A 412 22.00 7.98 1.90
N GLY A 413 22.65 9.01 2.45
CA GLY A 413 24.05 9.29 2.13
C GLY A 413 24.26 9.45 0.63
N ASP A 414 25.22 8.70 0.09
CA ASP A 414 25.54 8.64 -1.35
C ASP A 414 24.94 7.39 -2.03
N ALA A 415 24.04 6.66 -1.36
CA ALA A 415 23.42 5.46 -1.91
C ALA A 415 22.31 5.79 -2.93
N SER A 416 21.77 4.74 -3.55
CA SER A 416 20.64 4.85 -4.46
C SER A 416 19.38 5.34 -3.74
N LEU A 417 18.44 5.88 -4.51
CA LEU A 417 17.13 6.29 -4.02
C LEU A 417 16.41 5.11 -3.36
N LYS A 418 15.86 5.32 -2.18
CA LYS A 418 15.09 4.35 -1.39
C LYS A 418 13.68 4.88 -1.14
N LEU A 419 12.77 3.99 -0.73
CA LEU A 419 11.41 4.36 -0.39
C LEU A 419 11.23 4.34 1.13
N PHE A 420 10.80 5.47 1.69
CA PHE A 420 10.52 5.63 3.12
C PHE A 420 9.04 5.87 3.35
N LEU A 421 8.45 5.15 4.30
CA LEU A 421 7.08 5.36 4.72
C LEU A 421 6.96 6.69 5.49
N LEU A 422 6.00 7.52 5.12
CA LEU A 422 5.60 8.71 5.91
C LEU A 422 4.72 8.23 7.06
N ASP A 423 5.21 8.33 8.32
CA ASP A 423 4.55 7.73 9.48
C ASP A 423 4.62 8.63 10.72
N THR A 424 3.58 9.42 10.95
CA THR A 424 3.44 10.28 12.15
C THR A 424 3.01 9.50 13.40
N GLY A 425 2.59 8.25 13.27
CA GLY A 425 2.30 7.33 14.37
C GLY A 425 3.56 6.70 14.97
N GLY A 426 4.62 6.55 14.17
CA GLY A 426 5.96 6.13 14.59
C GLY A 426 6.77 7.29 15.16
N PHE A 427 7.41 7.10 16.34
CA PHE A 427 8.11 8.23 16.99
C PHE A 427 9.40 8.63 16.29
N ASN A 428 10.31 7.68 16.05
CA ASN A 428 11.63 7.95 15.46
C ASN A 428 11.65 7.70 13.96
N ASN A 429 12.60 8.34 13.26
CA ASN A 429 13.04 7.83 11.97
C ASN A 429 13.62 6.43 12.16
N LEU A 430 13.34 5.57 11.21
CA LEU A 430 13.77 4.17 11.21
C LEU A 430 14.36 3.82 9.85
N ILE A 431 15.26 2.84 9.84
CA ILE A 431 15.87 2.34 8.61
C ILE A 431 15.89 0.81 8.62
N SER A 432 15.79 0.17 7.47
CA SER A 432 16.05 -1.27 7.38
C SER A 432 17.55 -1.55 7.56
N PRO A 433 17.96 -2.66 8.20
CA PRO A 433 19.37 -3.01 8.34
C PRO A 433 20.09 -3.12 7.00
N GLY A 434 19.39 -3.62 5.96
CA GLY A 434 19.92 -3.72 4.59
C GLY A 434 20.30 -2.35 4.03
N ALA A 435 19.36 -1.39 4.05
CA ALA A 435 19.62 -0.04 3.56
C ALA A 435 20.67 0.70 4.39
N ALA A 436 20.70 0.49 5.71
CA ALA A 436 21.70 1.10 6.59
C ALA A 436 23.12 0.64 6.29
N THR A 437 23.32 -0.66 6.02
CA THR A 437 24.66 -1.22 5.72
C THR A 437 25.27 -0.70 4.42
N GLU A 438 24.46 -0.13 3.51
CA GLU A 438 24.97 0.49 2.28
C GLU A 438 25.75 1.79 2.56
N VAL A 439 25.49 2.47 3.69
CA VAL A 439 26.00 3.83 3.95
C VAL A 439 26.74 3.97 5.28
N THR A 440 26.55 3.05 6.23
CA THR A 440 27.14 3.16 7.57
C THR A 440 27.30 1.80 8.25
N LYS A 441 27.98 1.79 9.41
CA LYS A 441 28.06 0.59 10.26
C LYS A 441 26.77 0.37 11.00
N VAL A 442 26.42 -0.91 11.17
CA VAL A 442 25.20 -1.34 11.88
C VAL A 442 25.57 -2.31 12.99
N HIS A 443 25.09 -2.04 14.20
CA HIS A 443 25.38 -2.82 15.40
C HIS A 443 24.09 -3.35 16.00
N GLY A 444 24.14 -4.52 16.64
CA GLY A 444 23.01 -5.04 17.40
C GLY A 444 22.71 -4.16 18.62
N ASP A 445 21.44 -3.89 18.89
CA ASP A 445 20.99 -3.13 20.06
C ASP A 445 19.96 -3.95 20.87
N SER A 446 20.41 -4.43 22.03
CA SER A 446 19.55 -5.16 22.97
C SER A 446 18.83 -4.25 23.99
N SER A 447 19.17 -2.96 24.03
CA SER A 447 18.63 -2.00 24.99
C SER A 447 17.36 -1.30 24.51
N THR A 448 17.24 -1.11 23.19
CA THR A 448 16.09 -0.42 22.58
C THR A 448 14.91 -1.39 22.39
N ILE A 449 13.74 -0.97 22.85
CA ILE A 449 12.49 -1.70 22.66
C ILE A 449 11.61 -0.93 21.68
N VAL A 450 11.38 -1.51 20.50
CA VAL A 450 10.40 -1.01 19.54
C VAL A 450 9.07 -1.73 19.78
N LYS A 451 7.99 -0.97 19.97
CA LYS A 451 6.64 -1.52 20.20
C LYS A 451 5.66 -0.93 19.19
N GLY A 452 4.79 -1.78 18.65
CA GLY A 452 3.67 -1.41 17.80
C GLY A 452 2.40 -2.20 18.15
N ILE A 453 1.41 -2.15 17.29
CA ILE A 453 0.11 -2.83 17.49
C ILE A 453 0.30 -4.35 17.62
N SER A 454 1.20 -4.94 16.83
CA SER A 454 1.53 -6.37 16.87
C SER A 454 2.60 -6.74 17.92
N GLY A 455 2.83 -5.88 18.92
CA GLY A 455 3.72 -6.15 20.04
C GLY A 455 5.12 -5.57 19.86
N SER A 456 6.13 -6.23 20.45
CA SER A 456 7.53 -5.75 20.40
C SER A 456 8.29 -6.42 19.26
N VAL A 457 9.22 -5.66 18.67
CA VAL A 457 10.22 -6.16 17.71
C VAL A 457 11.35 -6.84 18.51
N LYS A 458 11.74 -8.05 18.12
CA LYS A 458 12.74 -8.87 18.83
C LYS A 458 14.18 -8.48 18.50
N LYS A 459 14.45 -8.11 17.24
CA LYS A 459 15.79 -7.78 16.76
C LYS A 459 15.85 -6.32 16.37
N VAL A 460 16.57 -5.55 17.15
CA VAL A 460 16.80 -4.12 16.93
C VAL A 460 18.29 -3.89 16.73
N TYR A 461 18.63 -2.95 15.89
CA TYR A 461 19.99 -2.55 15.55
C TYR A 461 20.11 -1.03 15.65
N ARG A 462 21.36 -0.55 15.65
CA ARG A 462 21.73 0.87 15.54
C ARG A 462 22.61 1.07 14.33
N ALA A 463 22.29 2.07 13.52
CA ALA A 463 23.11 2.58 12.44
C ALA A 463 23.82 3.85 12.94
N ASP A 464 25.16 3.92 12.81
CA ASP A 464 25.98 4.97 13.44
C ASP A 464 25.57 6.37 12.97
N LYS A 465 25.81 6.69 11.71
CA LYS A 465 25.49 7.99 11.13
C LYS A 465 24.90 7.81 9.74
N ALA A 466 23.69 8.33 9.55
CA ALA A 466 23.05 8.34 8.24
C ALA A 466 22.48 9.72 7.91
N VAL A 467 22.78 10.20 6.71
CA VAL A 467 22.16 11.41 6.16
C VAL A 467 20.93 10.98 5.36
N ILE A 468 19.77 11.48 5.73
CA ILE A 468 18.50 11.24 5.05
C ILE A 468 18.12 12.52 4.32
N GLN A 469 17.82 12.42 3.01
CA GLN A 469 17.38 13.55 2.20
C GLN A 469 16.10 13.17 1.44
N PHE A 470 15.05 13.98 1.60
CA PHE A 470 13.77 13.82 0.92
C PHE A 470 13.16 15.19 0.62
N GLY A 471 12.46 15.32 -0.51
CA GLY A 471 12.06 16.63 -1.01
C GLY A 471 13.26 17.57 -1.10
N HIS A 472 13.16 18.71 -0.45
CA HIS A 472 14.25 19.69 -0.33
C HIS A 472 14.95 19.67 1.05
N LEU A 473 14.59 18.71 1.92
CA LEU A 473 15.11 18.60 3.27
C LEU A 473 16.27 17.61 3.35
N ARG A 474 17.24 17.94 4.20
CA ARG A 474 18.39 17.10 4.49
C ARG A 474 18.59 17.03 6.01
N GLN A 475 18.58 15.83 6.55
CA GLN A 475 18.75 15.58 7.97
C GLN A 475 19.91 14.61 8.21
N GLU A 476 20.79 14.95 9.14
CA GLU A 476 21.80 14.06 9.69
C GLU A 476 21.22 13.35 10.92
N ASN A 477 21.27 12.04 10.92
CA ASN A 477 20.82 11.21 12.02
C ASN A 477 22.02 10.46 12.60
N GLN A 478 22.10 10.42 13.94
CA GLN A 478 23.05 9.60 14.68
C GLN A 478 22.30 8.53 15.46
N ASP A 479 22.90 7.37 15.62
CA ASP A 479 22.31 6.23 16.34
C ASP A 479 20.91 5.88 15.85
N LEU A 480 20.72 5.88 14.52
CA LEU A 480 19.42 5.62 13.90
C LEU A 480 18.96 4.19 14.19
N VAL A 481 17.76 4.05 14.71
CA VAL A 481 17.19 2.73 15.01
C VAL A 481 16.93 1.98 13.71
N ALA A 482 17.34 0.71 13.67
CA ALA A 482 17.12 -0.15 12.52
C ALA A 482 16.48 -1.49 12.94
N PHE A 483 15.52 -1.95 12.16
CA PHE A 483 14.93 -3.28 12.30
C PHE A 483 14.30 -3.73 10.98
N ASP A 484 13.91 -5.00 10.92
CA ASP A 484 13.34 -5.60 9.72
C ASP A 484 11.97 -4.98 9.37
N LEU A 485 11.88 -4.36 8.19
CA LEU A 485 10.67 -3.74 7.64
C LEU A 485 9.95 -4.64 6.61
N THR A 486 10.26 -5.93 6.58
CA THR A 486 9.68 -6.89 5.62
C THR A 486 8.14 -6.91 5.68
N GLN A 487 7.54 -6.81 6.87
CA GLN A 487 6.08 -6.79 6.99
C GLN A 487 5.45 -5.59 6.26
N ILE A 488 6.07 -4.41 6.33
CA ILE A 488 5.60 -3.22 5.62
C ILE A 488 5.85 -3.39 4.11
N SER A 489 7.03 -3.88 3.73
CA SER A 489 7.37 -4.18 2.34
C SER A 489 6.41 -5.19 1.71
N ASP A 490 5.98 -6.20 2.46
CA ASP A 490 4.99 -7.18 2.01
C ASP A 490 3.61 -6.56 1.77
N SER A 491 3.19 -5.63 2.62
CA SER A 491 1.89 -4.96 2.48
C SER A 491 1.84 -4.03 1.27
N THR A 492 2.95 -3.39 0.91
CA THR A 492 3.08 -2.55 -0.30
C THR A 492 3.39 -3.37 -1.55
N GLY A 493 3.98 -4.54 -1.39
CA GLY A 493 4.51 -5.35 -2.48
C GLY A 493 5.78 -4.80 -3.11
N THR A 494 6.44 -3.82 -2.45
CA THR A 494 7.72 -3.23 -2.82
C THR A 494 8.57 -3.01 -1.58
N GLU A 495 9.90 -2.91 -1.70
CA GLU A 495 10.79 -2.67 -0.58
C GLU A 495 10.54 -1.30 0.05
N VAL A 496 10.29 -1.30 1.35
CA VAL A 496 10.28 -0.10 2.21
C VAL A 496 11.56 -0.12 3.02
N SER A 497 12.44 0.82 2.74
CA SER A 497 13.79 0.86 3.31
C SER A 497 13.89 1.69 4.58
N GLY A 498 12.84 2.44 4.94
CA GLY A 498 12.82 3.22 6.17
C GLY A 498 11.47 3.86 6.46
N ILE A 499 11.42 4.58 7.57
CA ILE A 499 10.25 5.32 8.06
C ILE A 499 10.70 6.74 8.40
N LEU A 500 9.97 7.73 7.90
CA LEU A 500 10.07 9.12 8.35
C LEU A 500 9.11 9.29 9.53
N GLY A 501 9.68 9.41 10.74
CA GLY A 501 8.93 9.38 11.98
C GLY A 501 8.61 10.76 12.56
N PHE A 502 7.72 10.76 13.54
CA PHE A 502 7.16 11.95 14.19
C PHE A 502 8.20 12.89 14.78
N ALA A 503 9.27 12.38 15.38
CA ALA A 503 10.30 13.24 16.02
C ALA A 503 10.90 14.28 15.06
N MET A 504 10.99 13.94 13.78
CA MET A 504 11.43 14.86 12.72
C MET A 504 10.22 15.58 12.10
N LEU A 505 9.15 14.84 11.76
CA LEU A 505 8.01 15.38 11.05
C LEU A 505 7.29 16.49 11.84
N ARG A 506 7.30 16.44 13.18
CA ARG A 506 6.71 17.47 14.05
C ARG A 506 7.33 18.88 13.91
N LEU A 507 8.47 18.98 13.22
CA LEU A 507 9.12 20.26 12.95
C LEU A 507 8.61 20.93 11.67
N LEU A 508 7.73 20.26 10.93
CA LEU A 508 7.33 20.62 9.59
C LEU A 508 5.84 21.03 9.52
N ASP A 509 5.53 21.86 8.55
CA ASP A 509 4.21 21.95 7.94
C ASP A 509 4.18 20.97 6.76
N ILE A 510 3.25 20.01 6.78
CA ILE A 510 3.16 18.93 5.81
C ILE A 510 1.84 19.02 5.07
N LYS A 511 1.90 19.17 3.73
CA LYS A 511 0.69 19.14 2.90
C LYS A 511 0.67 17.87 2.08
N ILE A 512 -0.46 17.16 2.12
CA ILE A 512 -0.64 15.86 1.44
C ILE A 512 -1.82 15.95 0.48
N ASP A 513 -1.56 15.70 -0.79
CA ASP A 513 -2.56 15.44 -1.82
C ASP A 513 -2.57 13.96 -2.16
N TYR A 514 -3.50 13.22 -1.55
CA TYR A 514 -3.68 11.79 -1.83
C TYR A 514 -4.19 11.53 -3.24
N ARG A 515 -4.99 12.44 -3.81
CA ARG A 515 -5.58 12.27 -5.14
C ARG A 515 -4.50 12.21 -6.22
N ASP A 516 -3.51 13.11 -6.14
CA ASP A 516 -2.48 13.25 -7.18
C ASP A 516 -1.09 12.74 -6.73
N GLY A 517 -0.98 12.21 -5.50
CA GLY A 517 0.26 11.61 -4.97
C GLY A 517 1.38 12.63 -4.80
N LEU A 518 1.07 13.74 -4.11
CA LEU A 518 1.98 14.85 -3.90
C LEU A 518 2.09 15.18 -2.41
N VAL A 519 3.31 15.48 -1.94
CA VAL A 519 3.55 15.93 -0.57
C VAL A 519 4.49 17.13 -0.57
N ASP A 520 4.14 18.16 0.18
CA ASP A 520 5.01 19.29 0.50
C ASP A 520 5.53 19.19 1.93
N PHE A 521 6.81 19.51 2.12
CA PHE A 521 7.47 19.49 3.42
C PHE A 521 8.08 20.87 3.67
N ALA A 522 7.43 21.70 4.43
CA ALA A 522 7.94 23.04 4.74
C ALA A 522 8.57 23.08 6.13
N TYR A 523 9.82 23.55 6.20
CA TYR A 523 10.54 23.82 7.44
C TYR A 523 10.83 25.31 7.56
N ASP A 524 10.36 25.94 8.65
CA ASP A 524 10.68 27.32 8.96
C ASP A 524 11.56 27.39 10.22
N SER A 525 12.85 27.66 10.04
CA SER A 525 13.82 27.78 11.15
C SER A 525 13.47 28.90 12.13
N LYS A 526 12.74 29.93 11.71
CA LYS A 526 12.34 31.05 12.57
C LYS A 526 11.35 30.65 13.67
N ARG A 527 10.53 29.62 13.41
CA ARG A 527 9.58 29.09 14.41
C ARG A 527 10.27 28.34 15.55
N TRP A 528 11.59 27.98 15.40
CA TRP A 528 12.36 27.18 16.37
C TRP A 528 13.55 27.93 16.96
N ALA A 529 13.70 29.21 16.67
CA ALA A 529 14.80 30.07 17.13
C ALA A 529 14.62 30.64 18.57
N HIS A 530 13.96 29.87 19.47
CA HIS A 530 13.74 30.28 20.87
C HIS A 530 14.45 29.35 21.84
#